data_876c5c15ee1e2db1a3b15f578d0ba5b3
#
_entry.id   876c5c15ee1e2db1a3b15f578d0ba5b3
#
_cell.length_a   1.000
_cell.length_b   1.000
_cell.length_c   1.000
_cell.angle_alpha   90.00
_cell.angle_beta   90.00
_cell.angle_gamma   90.00
#
_symmetry.space_group_name_H-M   'P 1'
#
loop_
_entity.id
_entity.type
_entity.pdbx_description
1 polymer ?
#
loop_
_entity_poly.entity_id
_entity_poly.type
_entity_poly.pdbx_seq_one_letter_code
_entity_poly.pdbx_strand_id
1 'polypeptide(L)'
;FVVNSGQEEFHVLKGNRQVELINKLMYKIPVPWASVRFDAFTFYLSFNYLKAKKPRLLYLAFDGTDEYAHDGQYDQYLYSMNRLDGYIKSIWDWVQSNSGYRNKTTMIITTDHGRGDKILKEWRSHGSSIKGSKKVWLAIIGPDTPSTGEIENSDPVYSTQIAMTIARLLDVDYKNKKEVGTEIKSVFK
;
A
#
# COMPACT_ATOMS: atom_id res chain seq x y z
N PHE A 1 8.35 8.08 -5.18
CA PHE A 1 8.05 7.24 -6.35
C PHE A 1 6.82 6.39 -6.09
N VAL A 2 6.01 6.17 -7.12
CA VAL A 2 4.76 5.40 -7.03
C VAL A 2 4.87 4.16 -7.90
N VAL A 3 4.51 2.99 -7.36
CA VAL A 3 4.30 1.75 -8.10
C VAL A 3 2.85 1.33 -7.89
N ASN A 4 2.05 1.49 -8.92
CA ASN A 4 0.65 1.06 -8.94
C ASN A 4 0.53 -0.41 -9.35
N SER A 5 -0.68 -0.93 -9.34
CA SER A 5 -1.03 -2.29 -9.74
C SER A 5 -1.28 -2.49 -11.25
N GLY A 6 -1.18 -1.43 -12.06
CA GLY A 6 -1.46 -1.49 -13.51
C GLY A 6 -0.56 -2.45 -14.29
N GLN A 7 -1.05 -2.95 -15.42
CA GLN A 7 -0.36 -3.96 -16.25
C GLN A 7 0.76 -3.39 -17.14
N GLU A 8 1.06 -2.10 -17.05
CA GLU A 8 2.09 -1.48 -17.86
C GLU A 8 3.49 -1.98 -17.51
N GLU A 9 4.38 -2.03 -18.50
CA GLU A 9 5.79 -2.36 -18.30
C GLU A 9 6.49 -1.39 -17.35
N PHE A 10 7.35 -1.92 -16.51
CA PHE A 10 8.13 -1.15 -15.57
C PHE A 10 9.51 -0.81 -16.18
N HIS A 11 9.64 0.38 -16.75
CA HIS A 11 10.84 0.80 -17.48
C HIS A 11 11.92 1.49 -16.63
N VAL A 12 11.65 1.78 -15.37
CA VAL A 12 12.51 2.63 -14.53
C VAL A 12 13.86 1.99 -14.19
N LEU A 13 13.95 0.66 -14.26
CA LEU A 13 15.18 -0.11 -14.03
C LEU A 13 15.60 -0.85 -15.31
N LYS A 14 15.61 -0.16 -16.44
CA LYS A 14 16.08 -0.73 -17.72
C LYS A 14 17.49 -1.33 -17.55
N GLY A 15 17.70 -2.55 -18.06
CA GLY A 15 18.93 -3.32 -17.89
C GLY A 15 18.98 -4.19 -16.61
N ASN A 16 18.02 -4.07 -15.70
CA ASN A 16 17.89 -5.00 -14.59
C ASN A 16 17.25 -6.30 -15.05
N ARG A 17 18.01 -7.39 -15.05
CA ARG A 17 17.57 -8.70 -15.57
C ARG A 17 16.32 -9.24 -14.86
N GLN A 18 16.15 -9.00 -13.57
CA GLN A 18 14.97 -9.46 -12.82
C GLN A 18 13.73 -8.68 -13.26
N VAL A 19 13.84 -7.36 -13.40
CA VAL A 19 12.74 -6.49 -13.84
C VAL A 19 12.35 -6.82 -15.28
N GLU A 20 13.31 -7.03 -16.18
CA GLU A 20 13.05 -7.44 -17.56
C GLU A 20 12.36 -8.80 -17.65
N LEU A 21 12.75 -9.76 -16.80
CA LEU A 21 12.07 -11.05 -16.70
C LEU A 21 10.62 -10.88 -16.22
N ILE A 22 10.40 -10.08 -15.18
CA ILE A 22 9.05 -9.82 -14.67
C ILE A 22 8.17 -9.18 -15.75
N ASN A 23 8.66 -8.15 -16.44
CA ASN A 23 7.94 -7.54 -17.55
C ASN A 23 7.53 -8.57 -18.60
N LYS A 24 8.43 -9.47 -19.00
CA LYS A 24 8.12 -10.56 -19.94
C LYS A 24 7.08 -11.54 -19.41
N LEU A 25 7.14 -11.88 -18.11
CA LEU A 25 6.21 -12.81 -17.47
C LEU A 25 4.81 -12.21 -17.35
N MET A 26 4.68 -10.91 -17.11
CA MET A 26 3.37 -10.23 -17.04
C MET A 26 2.55 -10.40 -18.33
N TYR A 27 3.19 -10.45 -19.50
CA TYR A 27 2.51 -10.71 -20.78
C TYR A 27 2.23 -12.18 -21.05
N LYS A 28 2.92 -13.10 -20.39
CA LYS A 28 2.81 -14.54 -20.65
C LYS A 28 1.92 -15.26 -19.65
N ILE A 29 1.77 -14.70 -18.47
CA ILE A 29 0.92 -15.25 -17.42
C ILE A 29 -0.41 -14.49 -17.45
N PRO A 30 -1.51 -15.15 -17.91
CA PRO A 30 -2.79 -14.49 -17.97
C PRO A 30 -3.26 -14.13 -16.56
N VAL A 31 -3.67 -12.89 -16.38
CA VAL A 31 -4.38 -12.44 -15.19
C VAL A 31 -5.88 -12.46 -15.49
N PRO A 32 -6.73 -12.77 -14.51
CA PRO A 32 -8.17 -12.82 -14.74
C PRO A 32 -8.81 -11.42 -14.89
N TRP A 33 -8.06 -10.38 -14.56
CA TRP A 33 -8.55 -8.98 -14.52
C TRP A 33 -8.01 -8.15 -15.68
N ALA A 34 -8.81 -7.20 -16.14
CA ALA A 34 -8.49 -6.42 -17.35
C ALA A 34 -7.46 -5.32 -17.13
N SER A 35 -7.33 -4.79 -15.92
CA SER A 35 -6.58 -3.55 -15.66
C SER A 35 -5.42 -3.69 -14.69
N VAL A 36 -5.36 -4.78 -13.93
CA VAL A 36 -4.36 -4.95 -12.86
C VAL A 36 -3.52 -6.21 -13.05
N ARG A 37 -2.29 -6.17 -12.57
CA ARG A 37 -1.39 -7.32 -12.53
C ARG A 37 -1.44 -8.00 -11.16
N PHE A 38 -0.94 -9.22 -11.08
CA PHE A 38 -0.79 -9.89 -9.80
C PHE A 38 0.12 -9.09 -8.84
N ASP A 39 -0.26 -9.03 -7.58
CA ASP A 39 0.49 -8.35 -6.51
C ASP A 39 1.95 -8.80 -6.40
N ALA A 40 2.24 -10.06 -6.74
CA ALA A 40 3.60 -10.56 -6.78
C ALA A 40 4.48 -9.74 -7.74
N PHE A 41 3.99 -9.39 -8.92
CA PHE A 41 4.73 -8.56 -9.86
C PHE A 41 4.92 -7.14 -9.33
N THR A 42 3.86 -6.54 -8.76
CA THR A 42 3.94 -5.22 -8.13
C THR A 42 4.97 -5.21 -7.01
N PHE A 43 4.96 -6.23 -6.14
CA PHE A 43 5.94 -6.38 -5.07
C PHE A 43 7.37 -6.48 -5.59
N TYR A 44 7.66 -7.41 -6.49
CA TYR A 44 9.03 -7.61 -6.96
C TYR A 44 9.57 -6.43 -7.77
N LEU A 45 8.75 -5.77 -8.58
CA LEU A 45 9.14 -4.54 -9.29
C LEU A 45 9.49 -3.42 -8.30
N SER A 46 8.62 -3.17 -7.32
CA SER A 46 8.85 -2.14 -6.31
C SER A 46 10.01 -2.45 -5.38
N PHE A 47 10.20 -3.71 -5.02
CA PHE A 47 11.30 -4.14 -4.16
C PHE A 47 12.66 -4.04 -4.86
N ASN A 48 12.74 -4.35 -6.17
CA ASN A 48 13.92 -4.07 -6.97
C ASN A 48 14.20 -2.57 -7.07
N TYR A 49 13.14 -1.75 -7.26
CA TYR A 49 13.28 -0.31 -7.27
C TYR A 49 13.79 0.25 -5.95
N LEU A 50 13.20 -0.18 -4.83
CA LEU A 50 13.62 0.22 -3.48
C LEU A 50 15.11 -0.04 -3.27
N LYS A 51 15.58 -1.24 -3.62
CA LYS A 51 16.99 -1.63 -3.46
C LYS A 51 17.94 -0.83 -4.35
N ALA A 52 17.54 -0.60 -5.60
CA ALA A 52 18.41 0.03 -6.60
C ALA A 52 18.44 1.55 -6.48
N LYS A 53 17.30 2.18 -6.22
CA LYS A 53 17.15 3.65 -6.26
C LYS A 53 17.12 4.31 -4.90
N LYS A 54 16.86 3.54 -3.84
CA LYS A 54 16.84 4.04 -2.45
C LYS A 54 16.04 5.35 -2.30
N PRO A 55 14.75 5.38 -2.69
CA PRO A 55 13.94 6.59 -2.66
C PRO A 55 13.67 7.06 -1.23
N ARG A 56 13.49 8.37 -1.03
CA ARG A 56 13.01 8.92 0.25
C ARG A 56 11.54 8.60 0.51
N LEU A 57 10.74 8.49 -0.54
CA LEU A 57 9.32 8.11 -0.48
C LEU A 57 9.04 7.04 -1.54
N LEU A 58 8.42 5.95 -1.12
CA LEU A 58 7.90 4.91 -2.00
C LEU A 58 6.45 4.64 -1.64
N TYR A 59 5.54 4.87 -2.59
CA TYR A 59 4.14 4.49 -2.48
C TYR A 59 3.90 3.21 -3.29
N LEU A 60 3.30 2.21 -2.66
CA LEU A 60 2.94 0.93 -3.26
C LEU A 60 1.43 0.75 -3.19
N ALA A 61 0.81 0.42 -4.32
CA ALA A 61 -0.58 0.03 -4.38
C ALA A 61 -0.70 -1.43 -4.84
N PHE A 62 -1.34 -2.25 -4.02
CA PHE A 62 -1.72 -3.62 -4.31
C PHE A 62 -3.22 -3.67 -4.56
N ASP A 63 -3.68 -4.60 -5.37
CA ASP A 63 -5.08 -4.63 -5.84
C ASP A 63 -5.73 -6.02 -5.73
N GLY A 64 -4.92 -7.05 -5.54
CA GLY A 64 -5.40 -8.44 -5.56
C GLY A 64 -6.51 -8.73 -4.56
N THR A 65 -6.50 -8.09 -3.38
CA THR A 65 -7.57 -8.28 -2.40
C THR A 65 -8.91 -7.70 -2.89
N ASP A 66 -8.87 -6.58 -3.59
CA ASP A 66 -10.07 -5.94 -4.15
C ASP A 66 -10.68 -6.80 -5.26
N GLU A 67 -9.87 -7.23 -6.21
CA GLU A 67 -10.27 -8.04 -7.34
C GLU A 67 -10.84 -9.40 -6.94
N TYR A 68 -10.16 -10.13 -6.05
CA TYR A 68 -10.67 -11.40 -5.55
C TYR A 68 -11.98 -11.26 -4.79
N ALA A 69 -12.18 -10.14 -4.09
CA ALA A 69 -13.44 -9.88 -3.43
C ALA A 69 -14.56 -9.59 -4.44
N HIS A 70 -14.32 -8.78 -5.47
CA HIS A 70 -15.27 -8.53 -6.55
C HIS A 70 -15.71 -9.83 -7.23
N ASP A 71 -14.78 -10.74 -7.47
CA ASP A 71 -15.05 -12.06 -8.03
C ASP A 71 -15.77 -13.01 -7.05
N GLY A 72 -15.84 -12.65 -5.78
CA GLY A 72 -16.44 -13.48 -4.73
C GLY A 72 -15.59 -14.68 -4.34
N GLN A 73 -14.30 -14.63 -4.62
CA GLN A 73 -13.32 -15.69 -4.31
C GLN A 73 -12.76 -15.48 -2.90
N TYR A 74 -13.55 -15.79 -1.88
CA TYR A 74 -13.21 -15.51 -0.49
C TYR A 74 -11.88 -16.13 -0.03
N ASP A 75 -11.63 -17.38 -0.41
CA ASP A 75 -10.37 -18.07 -0.07
C ASP A 75 -9.17 -17.35 -0.69
N GLN A 76 -9.29 -16.92 -1.95
CA GLN A 76 -8.21 -16.17 -2.62
C GLN A 76 -8.01 -14.79 -2.01
N TYR A 77 -9.10 -14.14 -1.59
CA TYR A 77 -9.04 -12.89 -0.83
C TYR A 77 -8.21 -13.05 0.46
N LEU A 78 -8.48 -14.11 1.25
CA LEU A 78 -7.71 -14.40 2.47
C LEU A 78 -6.24 -14.75 2.16
N TYR A 79 -6.00 -15.58 1.14
CA TYR A 79 -4.64 -15.91 0.71
C TYR A 79 -3.88 -14.68 0.19
N SER A 80 -4.56 -13.74 -0.47
CA SER A 80 -3.96 -12.50 -0.91
C SER A 80 -3.53 -11.65 0.27
N MET A 81 -4.37 -11.47 1.29
CA MET A 81 -4.00 -10.76 2.52
C MET A 81 -2.78 -11.37 3.21
N ASN A 82 -2.72 -12.69 3.33
CA ASN A 82 -1.58 -13.38 3.92
C ASN A 82 -0.29 -13.15 3.11
N ARG A 83 -0.38 -13.17 1.76
CA ARG A 83 0.78 -12.84 0.91
C ARG A 83 1.22 -11.40 1.08
N LEU A 84 0.28 -10.46 1.18
CA LEU A 84 0.61 -9.05 1.42
C LEU A 84 1.34 -8.84 2.75
N ASP A 85 0.93 -9.52 3.81
CA ASP A 85 1.64 -9.50 5.09
C ASP A 85 3.10 -9.96 4.92
N GLY A 86 3.32 -11.04 4.17
CA GLY A 86 4.67 -11.51 3.83
C GLY A 86 5.50 -10.50 3.01
N TYR A 87 4.87 -9.76 2.11
CA TYR A 87 5.54 -8.70 1.33
C TYR A 87 5.88 -7.49 2.22
N ILE A 88 4.98 -7.07 3.08
CA ILE A 88 5.19 -6.00 4.06
C ILE A 88 6.35 -6.36 4.98
N LYS A 89 6.34 -7.58 5.51
CA LYS A 89 7.46 -8.10 6.32
C LYS A 89 8.78 -8.07 5.57
N SER A 90 8.80 -8.51 4.32
CA SER A 90 10.03 -8.54 3.50
C SER A 90 10.60 -7.14 3.24
N ILE A 91 9.72 -6.15 3.01
CA ILE A 91 10.13 -4.75 2.86
C ILE A 91 10.69 -4.24 4.19
N TRP A 92 10.01 -4.47 5.29
CA TRP A 92 10.42 -4.01 6.61
C TRP A 92 11.76 -4.61 7.04
N ASP A 93 11.92 -5.93 6.89
CA ASP A 93 13.18 -6.63 7.21
C ASP A 93 14.35 -6.06 6.41
N TRP A 94 14.14 -5.81 5.11
CA TRP A 94 15.19 -5.22 4.28
C TRP A 94 15.51 -3.78 4.71
N VAL A 95 14.49 -2.97 4.98
CA VAL A 95 14.65 -1.59 5.48
C VAL A 95 15.46 -1.58 6.78
N GLN A 96 15.15 -2.47 7.71
CA GLN A 96 15.87 -2.56 8.99
C GLN A 96 17.27 -3.18 8.87
N SER A 97 17.54 -3.97 7.85
CA SER A 97 18.89 -4.51 7.57
C SER A 97 19.80 -3.50 6.85
N ASN A 98 19.23 -2.47 6.22
CA ASN A 98 19.99 -1.50 5.42
C ASN A 98 20.34 -0.26 6.25
N SER A 99 21.64 0.03 6.41
CA SER A 99 22.12 1.16 7.24
C SER A 99 21.61 2.54 6.81
N GLY A 100 21.25 2.71 5.53
CA GLY A 100 20.69 3.95 5.01
C GLY A 100 19.25 4.20 5.43
N TYR A 101 18.52 3.12 5.83
CA TYR A 101 17.09 3.16 6.17
C TYR A 101 16.80 2.77 7.62
N ARG A 102 17.63 1.90 8.21
CA ARG A 102 17.43 1.40 9.57
C ARG A 102 17.27 2.54 10.57
N ASN A 103 16.20 2.50 11.35
CA ASN A 103 15.81 3.54 12.33
C ASN A 103 15.65 4.95 11.73
N LYS A 104 15.37 5.05 10.42
CA LYS A 104 15.15 6.31 9.70
C LYS A 104 13.94 6.22 8.76
N THR A 105 13.16 5.16 8.85
CA THR A 105 12.05 4.91 7.94
C THR A 105 10.78 4.71 8.72
N THR A 106 9.75 5.44 8.33
CA THR A 106 8.37 5.20 8.77
C THR A 106 7.62 4.47 7.66
N MET A 107 6.97 3.37 8.02
CA MET A 107 6.06 2.61 7.15
C MET A 107 4.63 2.93 7.53
N ILE A 108 3.83 3.30 6.55
CA ILE A 108 2.39 3.56 6.68
C ILE A 108 1.67 2.50 5.86
N ILE A 109 0.74 1.80 6.46
CA ILE A 109 -0.07 0.75 5.82
C ILE A 109 -1.53 1.12 5.99
N THR A 110 -2.29 1.14 4.90
CA THR A 110 -3.72 1.46 4.92
C THR A 110 -4.43 0.82 3.74
N THR A 111 -5.75 0.88 3.74
CA THR A 111 -6.59 0.58 2.59
C THR A 111 -7.17 1.89 2.04
N ASP A 112 -7.48 1.94 0.76
CA ASP A 112 -8.10 3.07 0.08
C ASP A 112 -9.60 3.16 0.37
N HIS A 113 -10.26 2.00 0.57
CA HIS A 113 -11.64 1.89 0.98
C HIS A 113 -11.88 0.62 1.82
N GLY A 114 -13.03 0.57 2.47
CA GLY A 114 -13.58 -0.63 3.10
C GLY A 114 -14.56 -1.33 2.16
N ARG A 115 -15.33 -2.28 2.72
CA ARG A 115 -16.30 -3.07 1.98
C ARG A 115 -17.65 -3.11 2.71
N GLY A 116 -18.68 -3.60 2.00
CA GLY A 116 -20.01 -3.74 2.57
C GLY A 116 -20.02 -4.65 3.80
N ASP A 117 -20.73 -4.21 4.84
CA ASP A 117 -20.76 -4.85 6.17
C ASP A 117 -22.16 -5.33 6.61
N LYS A 118 -23.18 -5.13 5.77
CA LYS A 118 -24.59 -5.41 6.16
C LYS A 118 -25.13 -6.76 5.71
N ILE A 119 -24.79 -7.20 4.53
CA ILE A 119 -25.35 -8.40 3.91
C ILE A 119 -24.19 -9.26 3.43
N LEU A 120 -24.31 -10.59 3.58
CA LEU A 120 -23.26 -11.53 3.22
C LEU A 120 -22.66 -11.35 1.80
N LYS A 121 -23.43 -10.81 0.84
CA LYS A 121 -22.95 -10.54 -0.52
C LYS A 121 -22.28 -9.17 -0.67
N GLU A 122 -22.49 -8.22 0.23
CA GLU A 122 -21.95 -6.85 0.12
C GLU A 122 -20.44 -6.76 0.34
N TRP A 123 -19.81 -7.76 0.98
CA TRP A 123 -18.36 -7.80 1.12
C TRP A 123 -17.62 -7.78 -0.24
N ARG A 124 -18.32 -8.19 -1.31
CA ARG A 124 -17.80 -8.17 -2.68
C ARG A 124 -17.78 -6.77 -3.30
N SER A 125 -18.35 -5.79 -2.64
CA SER A 125 -18.62 -4.48 -3.24
C SER A 125 -18.16 -3.34 -2.33
N HIS A 126 -17.89 -2.23 -2.94
CA HIS A 126 -17.61 -0.95 -2.29
C HIS A 126 -18.25 0.20 -3.07
N GLY A 127 -18.21 1.40 -2.53
CA GLY A 127 -18.77 2.59 -3.17
C GLY A 127 -19.48 3.51 -2.17
N SER A 128 -19.80 4.72 -2.59
CA SER A 128 -20.34 5.76 -1.70
C SER A 128 -21.69 5.41 -1.07
N SER A 129 -22.48 4.56 -1.73
CA SER A 129 -23.79 4.09 -1.25
C SER A 129 -23.72 2.82 -0.40
N ILE A 130 -22.57 2.13 -0.35
CA ILE A 130 -22.41 0.88 0.37
C ILE A 130 -21.92 1.16 1.78
N LYS A 131 -22.69 0.73 2.78
CA LYS A 131 -22.30 0.88 4.19
C LYS A 131 -21.05 0.04 4.48
N GLY A 132 -20.07 0.63 5.19
CA GLY A 132 -18.79 0.01 5.47
C GLY A 132 -17.66 0.47 4.52
N SER A 133 -17.97 0.84 3.27
CA SER A 133 -16.95 1.24 2.27
C SER A 133 -16.10 2.44 2.68
N LYS A 134 -16.59 3.29 3.57
CA LYS A 134 -15.83 4.45 4.08
C LYS A 134 -14.94 4.12 5.28
N LYS A 135 -15.06 2.90 5.82
CA LYS A 135 -14.27 2.46 6.98
C LYS A 135 -12.95 1.90 6.49
N VAL A 136 -11.87 2.58 6.80
CA VAL A 136 -10.50 2.17 6.53
C VAL A 136 -9.76 2.03 7.85
N TRP A 137 -8.66 1.31 7.82
CA TRP A 137 -7.73 1.22 8.95
C TRP A 137 -6.37 1.79 8.56
N LEU A 138 -5.59 2.14 9.56
CA LEU A 138 -4.25 2.70 9.38
C LEU A 138 -3.32 2.09 10.41
N ALA A 139 -2.17 1.59 9.95
CA ALA A 139 -1.08 1.17 10.82
C ALA A 139 0.19 1.93 10.46
N ILE A 140 0.92 2.39 11.47
CA ILE A 140 2.14 3.16 11.29
C ILE A 140 3.22 2.61 12.22
N ILE A 141 4.39 2.37 11.66
CA ILE A 141 5.57 1.93 12.39
C ILE A 141 6.79 2.72 11.94
N GLY A 142 7.51 3.32 12.88
CA GLY A 142 8.71 4.10 12.58
C GLY A 142 9.35 4.72 13.82
N PRO A 143 10.54 5.32 13.67
CA PRO A 143 11.28 5.88 14.79
C PRO A 143 10.59 7.10 15.43
N ASP A 144 9.82 7.84 14.65
CA ASP A 144 9.12 9.07 15.10
C ASP A 144 7.72 8.80 15.64
N THR A 145 7.27 7.53 15.57
CA THR A 145 5.92 7.13 15.98
C THR A 145 5.95 6.47 17.36
N PRO A 146 5.03 6.84 18.28
CA PRO A 146 4.93 6.20 19.58
C PRO A 146 4.54 4.72 19.45
N SER A 147 5.08 3.87 20.32
CA SER A 147 4.73 2.45 20.40
C SER A 147 3.51 2.26 21.32
N THR A 148 2.35 2.69 20.87
CA THR A 148 1.11 2.68 21.67
C THR A 148 0.24 1.44 21.44
N GLY A 149 0.57 0.62 20.44
CA GLY A 149 -0.32 -0.45 20.00
C GLY A 149 -1.57 0.08 19.30
N GLU A 150 -2.67 -0.63 19.41
CA GLU A 150 -3.97 -0.19 18.88
C GLU A 150 -4.49 1.01 19.67
N ILE A 151 -4.91 2.06 18.96
CA ILE A 151 -5.47 3.26 19.54
C ILE A 151 -7.00 3.13 19.48
N GLU A 152 -7.61 2.89 20.62
CA GLU A 152 -9.05 2.90 20.80
C GLU A 152 -9.55 4.28 21.24
N ASN A 153 -10.81 4.59 20.93
CA ASN A 153 -11.51 5.80 21.38
C ASN A 153 -10.80 7.13 21.05
N SER A 154 -10.14 7.18 19.89
CA SER A 154 -9.58 8.42 19.36
C SER A 154 -10.59 9.19 18.52
N ASP A 155 -10.30 10.48 18.30
CA ASP A 155 -11.00 11.24 17.25
C ASP A 155 -10.84 10.54 15.88
N PRO A 156 -11.85 10.62 15.01
CA PRO A 156 -11.78 10.02 13.69
C PRO A 156 -10.58 10.50 12.88
N VAL A 157 -9.84 9.56 12.31
CA VAL A 157 -8.74 9.84 11.38
C VAL A 157 -9.23 9.60 9.95
N TYR A 158 -8.86 10.50 9.04
CA TYR A 158 -9.28 10.46 7.65
C TYR A 158 -8.11 10.24 6.71
N SER A 159 -8.31 9.47 5.63
CA SER A 159 -7.30 9.24 4.59
C SER A 159 -6.74 10.53 3.96
N THR A 160 -7.53 11.61 3.94
CA THR A 160 -7.08 12.95 3.49
C THR A 160 -5.95 13.54 4.33
N GLN A 161 -5.70 13.03 5.53
CA GLN A 161 -4.65 13.49 6.44
C GLN A 161 -3.28 12.82 6.14
N ILE A 162 -3.28 11.70 5.42
CA ILE A 162 -2.06 10.90 5.19
C ILE A 162 -1.00 11.72 4.44
N ALA A 163 -1.41 12.48 3.42
CA ALA A 163 -0.46 13.27 2.62
C ALA A 163 0.28 14.32 3.46
N MET A 164 -0.42 15.05 4.34
CA MET A 164 0.20 16.03 5.25
C MET A 164 1.07 15.34 6.30
N THR A 165 0.66 14.17 6.79
CA THR A 165 1.47 13.35 7.71
C THR A 165 2.79 12.93 7.07
N ILE A 166 2.75 12.46 5.82
CA ILE A 166 3.96 12.11 5.05
C ILE A 166 4.83 13.34 4.81
N ALA A 167 4.24 14.48 4.43
CA ALA A 167 4.97 15.72 4.20
C ALA A 167 5.74 16.16 5.45
N ARG A 168 5.11 16.11 6.62
CA ARG A 168 5.76 16.40 7.90
C ARG A 168 6.88 15.42 8.24
N LEU A 169 6.67 14.11 8.03
CA LEU A 169 7.73 13.09 8.24
C LEU A 169 8.95 13.31 7.33
N LEU A 170 8.74 13.88 6.15
CA LEU A 170 9.80 14.16 5.18
C LEU A 170 10.41 15.57 5.30
N ASP A 171 9.86 16.41 6.19
CA ASP A 171 10.21 17.83 6.33
C ASP A 171 10.11 18.56 4.99
N VAL A 172 8.93 18.50 4.37
CA VAL A 172 8.63 19.17 3.10
C VAL A 172 7.28 19.86 3.15
N ASP A 173 7.19 21.00 2.49
CA ASP A 173 5.92 21.67 2.28
C ASP A 173 5.07 20.90 1.27
N TYR A 174 3.78 20.71 1.58
CA TYR A 174 2.83 20.06 0.69
C TYR A 174 1.58 20.93 0.49
N LYS A 175 1.25 21.16 -0.77
CA LYS A 175 0.01 21.83 -1.18
C LYS A 175 -0.64 21.02 -2.30
N ASN A 176 -1.97 20.95 -2.28
CA ASN A 176 -2.75 20.32 -3.34
C ASN A 176 -3.84 21.27 -3.83
N LYS A 177 -4.30 21.08 -5.07
CA LYS A 177 -5.47 21.78 -5.62
C LYS A 177 -6.77 21.39 -4.92
N LYS A 178 -6.86 20.15 -4.42
CA LYS A 178 -7.97 19.67 -3.59
C LYS A 178 -7.63 19.89 -2.14
N GLU A 179 -8.64 20.10 -1.32
CA GLU A 179 -8.50 20.17 0.12
C GLU A 179 -7.86 18.91 0.67
N VAL A 180 -6.90 19.08 1.56
CA VAL A 180 -6.23 18.02 2.31
C VAL A 180 -6.43 18.26 3.79
N GLY A 181 -6.53 17.19 4.57
CA GLY A 181 -6.59 17.30 6.03
C GLY A 181 -5.25 17.74 6.63
N THR A 182 -5.27 18.13 7.90
CA THR A 182 -4.04 18.35 8.70
C THR A 182 -3.36 17.02 8.99
N GLU A 183 -2.10 17.07 9.41
CA GLU A 183 -1.38 15.87 9.81
C GLU A 183 -2.08 15.10 10.95
N ILE A 184 -1.90 13.79 11.00
CA ILE A 184 -2.38 12.94 12.10
C ILE A 184 -1.43 13.10 13.28
N LYS A 185 -1.83 13.90 14.27
CA LYS A 185 -0.97 14.29 15.40
C LYS A 185 -0.48 13.11 16.24
N SER A 186 -1.30 12.07 16.42
CA SER A 186 -0.95 10.88 17.19
C SER A 186 0.17 10.03 16.57
N VAL A 187 0.56 10.30 15.32
CA VAL A 187 1.70 9.65 14.66
C VAL A 187 3.05 10.10 15.21
N PHE A 188 3.11 11.29 15.80
CA PHE A 188 4.35 11.92 16.20
C PHE A 188 4.57 11.82 17.72
N LYS A 189 5.85 11.55 18.10
CA LYS A 189 6.32 11.62 19.50
C LYS A 189 6.38 13.06 19.96
#